data_bb96a2de6d5f978dee586c2c6207626d
#
_entry.id   bb96a2de6d5f978dee586c2c6207626d
#
_cell.length_a   1.000
_cell.length_b   1.000
_cell.length_c   1.000
_cell.angle_alpha   90.00
_cell.angle_beta   90.00
_cell.angle_gamma   90.00
#
_symmetry.space_group_name_H-M   'P 1'
#
loop_
_entity.id
_entity.type
_entity.pdbx_description
1 polymer ?
#
loop_
_entity_poly.entity_id
_entity_poly.type
_entity_poly.pdbx_seq_one_letter_code
_entity_poly.pdbx_strand_id
1 'polypeptide(L)'
;MDIKTISPFLSVSAQISESDVGILASRGFRTIISNRPDGEADDQPSTQALREAAERHGIIFHAQPVKSGRIIDDDVGAFASLLDDAAGPVLAFCRTGTRSITLWALAESHHLSPDAVLAAALSQGYDLEGLRERLEFRFQSVSPRAEKGDEGEENVATQPESARARSFPTHDVVIVGGGAGGLATASSLLRRRPDLDVAVIEPSEWHYYQPGWTLVGAGVFPRNRTERAMAKVMPEGVRWLRAAVAAFEPERHAVVLEDGELIGYRALVVAPGIKLDWHGVDGLLDTLGRNGVTSNYLFDMAPYTWELVQSLRAGRAVFTQPPMPIKCAGAPQKAMYLSCDHWLRQNRLQDVEVAFHNAGGVLFGVPEYVPALQKYVERYGAALNFNSNLKAVDGPSKKAWFDVAAGEQTTSLEVEFDMLHVCPPQVAPDFVRSSPLADEAGWVKVSPETLAHQEFGNVFGLGDACSAPNAKTAAAVRKQAPVVAENVLAVLEGHAPRAIYDGYGSCPLTVERGKVVLAEFGYGGKLLPSLPRWVLDGRNPTALAWFMKAHMMIPIYFDLMLKGREWLASPSLLPHDPTPHDSQPACSS
;
A
#
# COMPACT_ATOMS: atom_id res chain seq x y z
N MET A 1 -17.97 -12.30 24.34
CA MET A 1 -17.77 -13.18 23.16
C MET A 1 -19.12 -13.41 22.47
N ASP A 2 -19.21 -13.10 21.18
CA ASP A 2 -20.41 -13.35 20.36
C ASP A 2 -20.19 -14.65 19.57
N ILE A 3 -20.97 -15.70 19.88
CA ILE A 3 -20.88 -17.03 19.26
C ILE A 3 -22.05 -17.18 18.31
N LYS A 4 -21.76 -17.44 17.05
CA LYS A 4 -22.74 -17.62 15.97
C LYS A 4 -22.80 -19.08 15.57
N THR A 5 -23.92 -19.73 15.80
CA THR A 5 -24.12 -21.16 15.49
C THR A 5 -24.48 -21.35 14.02
N ILE A 6 -23.59 -21.99 13.29
CA ILE A 6 -23.74 -22.23 11.84
C ILE A 6 -24.44 -23.56 11.57
N SER A 7 -24.11 -24.59 12.36
CA SER A 7 -24.74 -25.91 12.32
C SER A 7 -24.83 -26.46 13.74
N PRO A 8 -25.55 -27.56 13.97
CA PRO A 8 -25.57 -28.20 15.30
C PRO A 8 -24.19 -28.57 15.83
N PHE A 9 -23.20 -28.69 14.95
CA PHE A 9 -21.85 -29.15 15.27
C PHE A 9 -20.80 -28.02 15.26
N LEU A 10 -21.02 -26.95 14.47
CA LEU A 10 -20.07 -25.84 14.30
C LEU A 10 -20.66 -24.50 14.69
N SER A 11 -19.91 -23.77 15.48
CA SER A 11 -20.12 -22.33 15.74
C SER A 11 -18.88 -21.55 15.31
N VAL A 12 -19.07 -20.27 14.96
CA VAL A 12 -17.97 -19.35 14.65
C VAL A 12 -18.01 -18.14 15.57
N SER A 13 -16.84 -17.53 15.80
CA SER A 13 -16.75 -16.27 16.57
C SER A 13 -15.63 -15.37 16.04
N ALA A 14 -15.66 -14.12 16.48
CA ALA A 14 -14.48 -13.26 16.45
C ALA A 14 -13.41 -13.77 17.42
N GLN A 15 -12.25 -13.08 17.47
CA GLN A 15 -11.15 -13.40 18.39
C GLN A 15 -11.64 -13.68 19.81
N ILE A 16 -11.17 -14.78 20.38
CA ILE A 16 -11.43 -15.17 21.77
C ILE A 16 -10.21 -14.86 22.66
N SER A 17 -10.45 -14.68 23.95
CA SER A 17 -9.42 -14.56 24.99
C SER A 17 -9.22 -15.88 25.74
N GLU A 18 -8.16 -15.99 26.55
CA GLU A 18 -7.95 -17.15 27.42
C GLU A 18 -9.10 -17.36 28.42
N SER A 19 -9.69 -16.27 28.92
CA SER A 19 -10.87 -16.35 29.83
C SER A 19 -12.12 -16.87 29.12
N ASP A 20 -12.26 -16.69 27.82
CA ASP A 20 -13.39 -17.21 27.05
C ASP A 20 -13.36 -18.74 26.94
N VAL A 21 -12.17 -19.36 26.99
CA VAL A 21 -12.00 -20.83 26.86
C VAL A 21 -12.74 -21.58 27.98
N GLY A 22 -12.67 -21.09 29.20
CA GLY A 22 -13.43 -21.67 30.33
C GLY A 22 -14.95 -21.58 30.14
N ILE A 23 -15.43 -20.47 29.55
CA ILE A 23 -16.86 -20.28 29.23
C ILE A 23 -17.27 -21.28 28.12
N LEU A 24 -16.44 -21.47 27.11
CA LEU A 24 -16.68 -22.44 26.02
C LEU A 24 -16.78 -23.87 26.55
N ALA A 25 -15.87 -24.27 27.42
CA ALA A 25 -15.93 -25.58 28.09
C ALA A 25 -17.26 -25.79 28.83
N SER A 26 -17.69 -24.77 29.60
CA SER A 26 -18.96 -24.82 30.34
C SER A 26 -20.22 -24.86 29.46
N ARG A 27 -20.11 -24.38 28.20
CA ARG A 27 -21.17 -24.45 27.19
C ARG A 27 -21.13 -25.72 26.36
N GLY A 28 -20.22 -26.66 26.67
CA GLY A 28 -20.15 -27.97 26.04
C GLY A 28 -19.28 -28.06 24.79
N PHE A 29 -18.57 -27.01 24.41
CA PHE A 29 -17.59 -27.09 23.32
C PHE A 29 -16.45 -28.05 23.68
N ARG A 30 -16.04 -28.86 22.72
CA ARG A 30 -14.99 -29.88 22.88
C ARG A 30 -13.77 -29.63 22.01
N THR A 31 -13.94 -28.86 20.95
CA THR A 31 -12.87 -28.53 20.01
C THR A 31 -12.87 -27.03 19.72
N ILE A 32 -11.69 -26.43 19.65
CA ILE A 32 -11.47 -25.06 19.21
C ILE A 32 -10.51 -25.11 18.00
N ILE A 33 -10.87 -24.41 16.92
CA ILE A 33 -10.02 -24.24 15.72
C ILE A 33 -9.69 -22.75 15.58
N SER A 34 -8.40 -22.41 15.67
CA SER A 34 -7.90 -21.06 15.41
C SER A 34 -7.51 -20.91 13.94
N ASN A 35 -8.26 -20.11 13.19
CA ASN A 35 -7.92 -19.77 11.80
C ASN A 35 -7.17 -18.43 11.70
N ARG A 36 -6.72 -17.88 12.82
CA ARG A 36 -6.00 -16.61 12.85
C ARG A 36 -4.50 -16.86 13.04
N PRO A 37 -3.61 -16.34 12.15
CA PRO A 37 -2.16 -16.34 12.39
C PRO A 37 -1.81 -15.51 13.64
N ASP A 38 -0.76 -15.92 14.36
CA ASP A 38 -0.21 -15.11 15.43
C ASP A 38 0.38 -13.79 14.88
N GLY A 39 0.31 -12.73 15.66
CA GLY A 39 0.92 -11.45 15.33
C GLY A 39 0.12 -10.60 14.33
N GLU A 40 -1.17 -10.88 14.08
CA GLU A 40 -2.02 -9.99 13.27
C GLU A 40 -2.46 -8.72 14.01
N ALA A 41 -2.39 -8.71 15.35
CA ALA A 41 -2.69 -7.55 16.19
C ALA A 41 -1.97 -7.68 17.54
N ASP A 42 -1.59 -6.54 18.12
CA ASP A 42 -0.80 -6.48 19.36
C ASP A 42 -1.57 -6.97 20.59
N ASP A 43 -2.89 -6.86 20.58
CA ASP A 43 -3.80 -7.33 21.63
C ASP A 43 -4.25 -8.78 21.44
N GLN A 44 -3.71 -9.48 20.47
CA GLN A 44 -4.08 -10.86 20.16
C GLN A 44 -3.41 -11.82 21.13
N PRO A 45 -4.20 -12.67 21.85
CA PRO A 45 -3.63 -13.80 22.58
C PRO A 45 -2.83 -14.71 21.64
N SER A 46 -1.65 -15.15 22.07
CA SER A 46 -0.87 -16.08 21.26
C SER A 46 -1.56 -17.43 21.12
N THR A 47 -1.34 -18.11 20.01
CA THR A 47 -1.81 -19.49 19.79
C THR A 47 -1.39 -20.41 20.93
N GLN A 48 -0.19 -20.21 21.48
CA GLN A 48 0.31 -21.02 22.61
C GLN A 48 -0.50 -20.75 23.91
N ALA A 49 -0.81 -19.50 24.23
CA ALA A 49 -1.60 -19.15 25.42
C ALA A 49 -3.02 -19.71 25.36
N LEU A 50 -3.65 -19.65 24.16
CA LEU A 50 -4.99 -20.23 23.96
C LEU A 50 -4.96 -21.76 24.00
N ARG A 51 -3.91 -22.41 23.50
CA ARG A 51 -3.70 -23.87 23.59
C ARG A 51 -3.59 -24.31 25.05
N GLU A 52 -2.76 -23.65 25.85
CA GLU A 52 -2.60 -23.94 27.27
C GLU A 52 -3.90 -23.71 28.07
N ALA A 53 -4.67 -22.69 27.70
CA ALA A 53 -6.00 -22.47 28.27
C ALA A 53 -6.97 -23.61 27.91
N ALA A 54 -6.98 -24.06 26.66
CA ALA A 54 -7.81 -25.16 26.19
C ALA A 54 -7.46 -26.48 26.91
N GLU A 55 -6.19 -26.80 27.05
CA GLU A 55 -5.70 -27.99 27.77
C GLU A 55 -6.16 -27.99 29.24
N ARG A 56 -6.08 -26.83 29.95
CA ARG A 56 -6.56 -26.70 31.32
C ARG A 56 -8.07 -26.99 31.49
N HIS A 57 -8.85 -26.79 30.43
CA HIS A 57 -10.29 -27.00 30.40
C HIS A 57 -10.75 -28.27 29.67
N GLY A 58 -9.80 -29.12 29.24
CA GLY A 58 -10.10 -30.37 28.55
C GLY A 58 -10.69 -30.18 27.14
N ILE A 59 -10.38 -29.06 26.49
CA ILE A 59 -10.79 -28.78 25.10
C ILE A 59 -9.61 -29.10 24.17
N ILE A 60 -9.88 -29.75 23.04
CA ILE A 60 -8.90 -29.99 21.99
C ILE A 60 -8.70 -28.68 21.21
N PHE A 61 -7.45 -28.26 21.02
CA PHE A 61 -7.13 -27.02 20.33
C PHE A 61 -6.31 -27.29 19.05
N HIS A 62 -6.83 -26.85 17.91
CA HIS A 62 -6.16 -26.89 16.63
C HIS A 62 -5.79 -25.48 16.16
N ALA A 63 -4.54 -25.31 15.74
CA ALA A 63 -4.10 -24.11 15.05
C ALA A 63 -4.03 -24.40 13.55
N GLN A 64 -4.89 -23.77 12.79
CA GLN A 64 -4.88 -23.77 11.33
C GLN A 64 -4.89 -22.32 10.85
N PRO A 65 -3.74 -21.64 10.93
CA PRO A 65 -3.64 -20.23 10.57
C PRO A 65 -3.86 -20.05 9.06
N VAL A 66 -4.86 -19.27 8.71
CA VAL A 66 -5.19 -18.94 7.32
C VAL A 66 -5.08 -17.44 7.14
N LYS A 67 -4.34 -17.00 6.13
CA LYS A 67 -4.20 -15.58 5.82
C LYS A 67 -5.50 -15.04 5.22
N SER A 68 -5.90 -13.85 5.69
CA SER A 68 -7.06 -13.13 5.14
C SER A 68 -6.91 -12.95 3.62
N GLY A 69 -7.99 -13.21 2.87
CA GLY A 69 -7.99 -13.11 1.40
C GLY A 69 -7.24 -14.22 0.64
N ARG A 70 -6.72 -15.26 1.33
CA ARG A 70 -5.97 -16.34 0.68
C ARG A 70 -6.37 -17.72 1.22
N ILE A 71 -7.64 -18.05 1.09
CA ILE A 71 -8.13 -19.41 1.39
C ILE A 71 -7.98 -20.26 0.13
N ILE A 72 -6.98 -21.16 0.13
CA ILE A 72 -6.74 -22.12 -0.97
C ILE A 72 -7.47 -23.44 -0.69
N ASP A 73 -7.57 -24.32 -1.70
CA ASP A 73 -8.28 -25.59 -1.54
C ASP A 73 -7.62 -26.53 -0.53
N ASP A 74 -6.30 -26.43 -0.34
CA ASP A 74 -5.59 -27.16 0.72
C ASP A 74 -6.04 -26.69 2.12
N ASP A 75 -6.27 -25.37 2.33
CA ASP A 75 -6.80 -24.86 3.58
C ASP A 75 -8.22 -25.37 3.84
N VAL A 76 -9.05 -25.44 2.78
CA VAL A 76 -10.41 -25.96 2.86
C VAL A 76 -10.42 -27.45 3.19
N GLY A 77 -9.55 -28.23 2.53
CA GLY A 77 -9.40 -29.67 2.80
C GLY A 77 -8.91 -29.93 4.23
N ALA A 78 -7.91 -29.18 4.69
CA ALA A 78 -7.42 -29.30 6.06
C ALA A 78 -8.50 -28.92 7.09
N PHE A 79 -9.30 -27.88 6.83
CA PHE A 79 -10.40 -27.47 7.72
C PHE A 79 -11.51 -28.54 7.75
N ALA A 80 -11.88 -29.11 6.61
CA ALA A 80 -12.86 -30.20 6.53
C ALA A 80 -12.39 -31.40 7.36
N SER A 81 -11.14 -31.83 7.21
CA SER A 81 -10.56 -32.92 7.99
C SER A 81 -10.60 -32.64 9.51
N LEU A 82 -10.31 -31.41 9.93
CA LEU A 82 -10.41 -31.04 11.35
C LEU A 82 -11.84 -31.07 11.88
N LEU A 83 -12.85 -30.78 11.05
CA LEU A 83 -14.25 -30.88 11.42
C LEU A 83 -14.70 -32.36 11.51
N ASP A 84 -14.27 -33.21 10.57
CA ASP A 84 -14.58 -34.63 10.54
C ASP A 84 -13.98 -35.38 11.74
N ASP A 85 -12.77 -35.02 12.16
CA ASP A 85 -12.04 -35.62 13.28
C ASP A 85 -12.43 -35.03 14.65
N ALA A 86 -13.27 -34.00 14.69
CA ALA A 86 -13.57 -33.27 15.93
C ALA A 86 -14.40 -34.07 16.93
N ALA A 87 -13.98 -34.09 18.19
CA ALA A 87 -14.58 -34.87 19.27
C ALA A 87 -15.92 -34.34 19.82
N GLY A 88 -16.59 -33.38 19.16
CA GLY A 88 -17.86 -32.79 19.63
C GLY A 88 -18.06 -31.36 19.12
N PRO A 89 -18.94 -30.55 19.70
CA PRO A 89 -19.20 -29.21 19.22
C PRO A 89 -17.93 -28.38 19.08
N VAL A 90 -17.74 -27.81 17.88
CA VAL A 90 -16.55 -27.05 17.48
C VAL A 90 -16.82 -25.56 17.53
N LEU A 91 -15.89 -24.80 18.09
CA LEU A 91 -15.79 -23.36 17.85
C LEU A 91 -14.62 -23.07 16.92
N ALA A 92 -14.89 -22.53 15.73
CA ALA A 92 -13.85 -21.97 14.87
C ALA A 92 -13.83 -20.44 15.01
N PHE A 93 -12.63 -19.85 15.13
CA PHE A 93 -12.53 -18.41 15.28
C PHE A 93 -11.39 -17.82 14.43
N CYS A 94 -11.56 -16.56 14.05
CA CYS A 94 -10.50 -15.73 13.49
C CYS A 94 -10.66 -14.28 14.03
N ARG A 95 -10.13 -13.26 13.35
CA ARG A 95 -10.25 -11.88 13.79
C ARG A 95 -11.71 -11.42 13.93
N THR A 96 -12.58 -11.75 12.96
CA THR A 96 -14.00 -11.31 12.89
C THR A 96 -14.98 -12.48 12.73
N GLY A 97 -14.50 -13.71 12.61
CA GLY A 97 -15.30 -14.88 12.26
C GLY A 97 -15.38 -15.16 10.76
N THR A 98 -15.10 -14.19 9.89
CA THR A 98 -15.30 -14.31 8.43
C THR A 98 -14.45 -15.40 7.80
N ARG A 99 -13.14 -15.54 8.14
CA ARG A 99 -12.30 -16.64 7.60
C ARG A 99 -12.82 -18.02 7.99
N SER A 100 -13.23 -18.18 9.23
CA SER A 100 -13.74 -19.45 9.74
C SER A 100 -15.04 -19.86 9.05
N ILE A 101 -15.97 -18.91 8.84
CA ILE A 101 -17.20 -19.22 8.12
C ILE A 101 -16.98 -19.42 6.62
N THR A 102 -16.01 -18.73 6.01
CA THR A 102 -15.62 -18.96 4.62
C THR A 102 -15.02 -20.35 4.42
N LEU A 103 -14.16 -20.80 5.33
CA LEU A 103 -13.62 -22.17 5.31
C LEU A 103 -14.74 -23.20 5.40
N TRP A 104 -15.67 -23.01 6.34
CA TRP A 104 -16.85 -23.89 6.46
C TRP A 104 -17.70 -23.88 5.19
N ALA A 105 -18.02 -22.69 4.66
CA ALA A 105 -18.83 -22.57 3.45
C ALA A 105 -18.22 -23.33 2.27
N LEU A 106 -16.91 -23.22 2.09
CA LEU A 106 -16.19 -23.95 1.03
C LEU A 106 -16.06 -25.44 1.32
N ALA A 107 -15.90 -25.86 2.57
CA ALA A 107 -15.88 -27.26 2.95
C ALA A 107 -17.24 -27.95 2.71
N GLU A 108 -18.33 -27.29 3.13
CA GLU A 108 -19.69 -27.81 2.99
C GLU A 108 -20.24 -27.71 1.55
N SER A 109 -19.60 -26.98 0.67
CA SER A 109 -20.03 -26.84 -0.73
C SER A 109 -20.08 -28.15 -1.52
N HIS A 110 -19.51 -29.25 -1.00
CA HIS A 110 -19.65 -30.58 -1.55
C HIS A 110 -20.92 -31.29 -1.11
N HIS A 111 -21.54 -30.86 -0.01
CA HIS A 111 -22.68 -31.51 0.63
C HIS A 111 -23.96 -30.64 0.56
N LEU A 112 -23.82 -29.34 0.59
CA LEU A 112 -24.94 -28.39 0.57
C LEU A 112 -24.94 -27.58 -0.73
N SER A 113 -26.14 -27.24 -1.21
CA SER A 113 -26.24 -26.35 -2.36
C SER A 113 -25.69 -24.93 -2.02
N PRO A 114 -25.17 -24.20 -3.00
CA PRO A 114 -24.68 -22.84 -2.80
C PRO A 114 -25.69 -21.94 -2.08
N ASP A 115 -26.97 -22.00 -2.44
CA ASP A 115 -28.04 -21.22 -1.80
C ASP A 115 -28.22 -21.62 -0.33
N ALA A 116 -28.11 -22.89 0.03
CA ALA A 116 -28.23 -23.34 1.41
C ALA A 116 -27.06 -22.86 2.26
N VAL A 117 -25.83 -22.92 1.72
CA VAL A 117 -24.61 -22.43 2.39
C VAL A 117 -24.67 -20.92 2.61
N LEU A 118 -25.04 -20.15 1.57
CA LEU A 118 -25.14 -18.70 1.63
C LEU A 118 -26.24 -18.24 2.60
N ALA A 119 -27.41 -18.90 2.57
CA ALA A 119 -28.51 -18.60 3.49
C ALA A 119 -28.12 -18.88 4.95
N ALA A 120 -27.42 -19.98 5.22
CA ALA A 120 -26.94 -20.30 6.58
C ALA A 120 -25.94 -19.24 7.08
N ALA A 121 -24.99 -18.82 6.27
CA ALA A 121 -24.04 -17.77 6.61
C ALA A 121 -24.74 -16.40 6.84
N LEU A 122 -25.65 -16.02 5.95
CA LEU A 122 -26.39 -14.75 6.01
C LEU A 122 -27.28 -14.69 7.27
N SER A 123 -27.90 -15.80 7.67
CA SER A 123 -28.72 -15.87 8.89
C SER A 123 -27.93 -15.53 10.16
N GLN A 124 -26.63 -15.71 10.13
CA GLN A 124 -25.69 -15.39 11.19
C GLN A 124 -24.99 -14.04 11.00
N GLY A 125 -25.40 -13.26 9.98
CA GLY A 125 -24.89 -11.92 9.68
C GLY A 125 -23.59 -11.90 8.89
N TYR A 126 -23.27 -13.01 8.19
CA TYR A 126 -22.14 -13.06 7.25
C TYR A 126 -22.66 -13.12 5.82
N ASP A 127 -22.40 -12.07 5.07
CA ASP A 127 -22.67 -12.03 3.64
C ASP A 127 -21.50 -12.70 2.89
N LEU A 128 -21.76 -13.87 2.33
CA LEU A 128 -20.80 -14.64 1.53
C LEU A 128 -21.24 -14.75 0.06
N GLU A 129 -22.13 -13.86 -0.41
CA GLU A 129 -22.62 -13.89 -1.80
C GLU A 129 -21.47 -13.86 -2.83
N GLY A 130 -20.38 -13.15 -2.51
CA GLY A 130 -19.16 -13.13 -3.33
C GLY A 130 -18.48 -14.49 -3.54
N LEU A 131 -18.84 -15.52 -2.74
CA LEU A 131 -18.33 -16.90 -2.91
C LEU A 131 -19.23 -17.78 -3.78
N ARG A 132 -20.39 -17.29 -4.25
CA ARG A 132 -21.41 -18.09 -4.95
C ARG A 132 -20.80 -18.93 -6.07
N GLU A 133 -20.05 -18.35 -6.97
CA GLU A 133 -19.45 -19.05 -8.11
C GLU A 133 -18.48 -20.15 -7.67
N ARG A 134 -17.67 -19.89 -6.63
CA ARG A 134 -16.74 -20.89 -6.09
C ARG A 134 -17.49 -22.04 -5.40
N LEU A 135 -18.61 -21.76 -4.73
CA LEU A 135 -19.48 -22.75 -4.13
C LEU A 135 -20.18 -23.60 -5.21
N GLU A 136 -20.71 -22.99 -6.25
CA GLU A 136 -21.34 -23.68 -7.39
C GLU A 136 -20.36 -24.61 -8.10
N PHE A 137 -19.14 -24.16 -8.35
CA PHE A 137 -18.10 -24.98 -8.96
C PHE A 137 -17.77 -26.22 -8.12
N ARG A 138 -17.59 -26.03 -6.81
CA ARG A 138 -17.27 -27.14 -5.91
C ARG A 138 -18.44 -28.11 -5.79
N PHE A 139 -19.67 -27.61 -5.74
CA PHE A 139 -20.89 -28.42 -5.70
C PHE A 139 -21.07 -29.27 -6.97
N GLN A 140 -20.86 -28.67 -8.15
CA GLN A 140 -20.98 -29.38 -9.44
C GLN A 140 -19.88 -30.41 -9.66
N SER A 141 -18.70 -30.24 -9.05
CA SER A 141 -17.57 -31.19 -9.23
C SER A 141 -17.76 -32.51 -8.54
N VAL A 142 -18.74 -32.66 -7.64
CA VAL A 142 -18.97 -33.88 -6.82
C VAL A 142 -20.34 -34.53 -7.08
N SER A 143 -21.32 -33.81 -7.64
CA SER A 143 -22.63 -34.40 -7.94
C SER A 143 -22.52 -35.42 -9.08
N PRO A 144 -22.94 -36.73 -8.89
CA PRO A 144 -22.98 -37.69 -9.98
C PRO A 144 -23.96 -37.20 -11.05
N ARG A 145 -23.55 -37.26 -12.32
CA ARG A 145 -24.45 -37.07 -13.46
C ARG A 145 -25.62 -38.05 -13.30
N ALA A 146 -26.84 -37.51 -13.13
CA ALA A 146 -28.04 -38.32 -13.25
C ALA A 146 -28.10 -38.88 -14.69
N GLU A 147 -28.06 -40.22 -14.79
CA GLU A 147 -28.27 -40.94 -16.03
C GLU A 147 -29.65 -40.54 -16.60
N LYS A 148 -29.67 -39.87 -17.73
CA LYS A 148 -30.85 -39.76 -18.57
C LYS A 148 -30.79 -40.86 -19.59
N GLY A 149 -31.82 -41.72 -19.52
CA GLY A 149 -32.06 -42.83 -20.44
C GLY A 149 -32.15 -42.40 -21.91
N ASP A 150 -31.74 -43.31 -22.68
CA ASP A 150 -31.69 -43.47 -24.11
C ASP A 150 -33.01 -43.10 -24.80
N GLU A 151 -32.92 -42.23 -25.84
CA GLU A 151 -33.74 -42.31 -27.06
C GLU A 151 -33.28 -41.25 -28.07
N GLY A 152 -32.83 -41.69 -29.27
CA GLY A 152 -32.89 -40.91 -30.52
C GLY A 152 -31.57 -40.38 -31.07
N GLU A 153 -30.96 -41.16 -31.95
CA GLU A 153 -29.92 -40.69 -32.88
C GLU A 153 -30.40 -39.55 -33.77
N GLU A 154 -29.71 -38.42 -33.75
CA GLU A 154 -29.56 -37.56 -34.94
C GLU A 154 -28.17 -36.94 -34.97
N ASN A 155 -27.43 -37.28 -36.02
CA ASN A 155 -26.12 -36.80 -36.37
C ASN A 155 -26.09 -35.28 -36.63
N VAL A 156 -25.50 -34.48 -35.74
CA VAL A 156 -25.03 -33.14 -36.03
C VAL A 156 -23.57 -33.04 -35.58
N ALA A 157 -22.72 -32.68 -36.52
CA ALA A 157 -21.28 -32.55 -36.38
C ALA A 157 -20.90 -31.71 -35.14
N THR A 158 -20.24 -32.33 -34.17
CA THR A 158 -19.67 -31.72 -33.00
C THR A 158 -18.49 -30.83 -33.41
N GLN A 159 -18.68 -29.54 -33.36
CA GLN A 159 -17.57 -28.61 -33.16
C GLN A 159 -17.04 -28.79 -31.73
N PRO A 160 -15.71 -28.76 -31.49
CA PRO A 160 -15.16 -28.89 -30.15
C PRO A 160 -15.66 -27.71 -29.30
N GLU A 161 -16.28 -28.03 -28.16
CA GLU A 161 -16.58 -27.05 -27.10
C GLU A 161 -15.26 -26.42 -26.65
N SER A 162 -14.92 -25.30 -27.30
CA SER A 162 -13.95 -24.37 -26.76
C SER A 162 -14.47 -23.92 -25.40
N ALA A 163 -13.67 -24.12 -24.36
CA ALA A 163 -13.90 -23.72 -22.99
C ALA A 163 -14.70 -22.41 -22.92
N ARG A 164 -15.93 -22.43 -22.40
CA ARG A 164 -16.63 -21.23 -21.96
C ARG A 164 -15.81 -20.63 -20.83
N ALA A 165 -14.92 -19.71 -21.18
CA ALA A 165 -14.25 -18.84 -20.23
C ALA A 165 -15.35 -18.17 -19.38
N ARG A 166 -15.31 -18.37 -18.07
CA ARG A 166 -16.21 -17.68 -17.13
C ARG A 166 -16.00 -16.18 -17.31
N SER A 167 -17.04 -15.46 -17.70
CA SER A 167 -16.99 -14.02 -17.85
C SER A 167 -17.16 -13.37 -16.47
N PHE A 168 -16.08 -12.87 -15.90
CA PHE A 168 -16.12 -11.92 -14.79
C PHE A 168 -16.23 -10.48 -15.32
N PRO A 169 -16.69 -9.52 -14.52
CA PRO A 169 -16.76 -8.11 -14.92
C PRO A 169 -15.41 -7.66 -15.48
N THR A 170 -15.38 -7.20 -16.73
CA THR A 170 -14.15 -6.81 -17.40
C THR A 170 -14.23 -5.36 -17.85
N HIS A 171 -13.19 -4.57 -17.54
CA HIS A 171 -13.06 -3.17 -17.90
C HIS A 171 -11.97 -2.97 -18.94
N ASP A 172 -12.01 -1.87 -19.69
CA ASP A 172 -10.91 -1.52 -20.58
C ASP A 172 -9.63 -1.28 -19.78
N VAL A 173 -9.74 -0.55 -18.65
CA VAL A 173 -8.61 -0.31 -17.74
C VAL A 173 -9.03 -0.53 -16.30
N VAL A 174 -8.29 -1.37 -15.60
CA VAL A 174 -8.37 -1.49 -14.14
C VAL A 174 -7.16 -0.79 -13.53
N ILE A 175 -7.42 0.05 -12.53
CA ILE A 175 -6.38 0.78 -11.78
C ILE A 175 -6.46 0.35 -10.32
N VAL A 176 -5.37 -0.21 -9.79
CA VAL A 176 -5.25 -0.62 -8.39
C VAL A 176 -4.64 0.52 -7.58
N GLY A 177 -5.42 1.08 -6.67
CA GLY A 177 -5.08 2.19 -5.80
C GLY A 177 -5.64 3.54 -6.25
N GLY A 178 -6.48 4.15 -5.40
CA GLY A 178 -7.06 5.51 -5.58
C GLY A 178 -6.16 6.62 -5.00
N GLY A 179 -4.85 6.38 -4.88
CA GLY A 179 -3.88 7.38 -4.48
C GLY A 179 -3.55 8.38 -5.59
N ALA A 180 -2.47 9.14 -5.39
CA ALA A 180 -1.99 10.14 -6.36
C ALA A 180 -1.79 9.55 -7.77
N GLY A 181 -1.19 8.34 -7.84
CA GLY A 181 -0.89 7.66 -9.11
C GLY A 181 -2.15 7.23 -9.86
N GLY A 182 -3.02 6.49 -9.17
CA GLY A 182 -4.22 5.95 -9.81
C GLY A 182 -5.17 7.03 -10.28
N LEU A 183 -5.52 8.01 -9.43
CA LEU A 183 -6.45 9.08 -9.82
C LEU A 183 -5.89 9.99 -10.92
N ALA A 184 -4.59 10.33 -10.87
CA ALA A 184 -3.99 11.12 -11.93
C ALA A 184 -3.97 10.38 -13.26
N THR A 185 -3.70 9.07 -13.25
CA THR A 185 -3.73 8.22 -14.47
C THR A 185 -5.15 8.06 -15.00
N ALA A 186 -6.13 7.78 -14.13
CA ALA A 186 -7.55 7.70 -14.52
C ALA A 186 -8.04 9.00 -15.19
N SER A 187 -7.73 10.14 -14.58
CA SER A 187 -8.07 11.45 -15.15
C SER A 187 -7.36 11.72 -16.47
N SER A 188 -6.09 11.32 -16.60
CA SER A 188 -5.30 11.49 -17.81
C SER A 188 -5.84 10.62 -18.96
N LEU A 189 -6.26 9.39 -18.68
CA LEU A 189 -6.91 8.48 -19.62
C LEU A 189 -8.25 9.06 -20.11
N LEU A 190 -9.15 9.41 -19.21
CA LEU A 190 -10.49 9.92 -19.56
C LEU A 190 -10.44 11.27 -20.28
N ARG A 191 -9.42 12.10 -20.06
CA ARG A 191 -9.23 13.33 -20.85
C ARG A 191 -8.81 13.05 -22.29
N ARG A 192 -8.10 11.95 -22.55
CA ARG A 192 -7.70 11.52 -23.90
C ARG A 192 -8.79 10.72 -24.59
N ARG A 193 -9.46 9.86 -23.84
CA ARG A 193 -10.54 9.00 -24.32
C ARG A 193 -11.70 8.96 -23.32
N PRO A 194 -12.69 9.86 -23.46
CA PRO A 194 -13.79 10.00 -22.49
C PRO A 194 -14.75 8.80 -22.42
N ASP A 195 -14.80 7.97 -23.45
CA ASP A 195 -15.64 6.77 -23.58
C ASP A 195 -15.00 5.49 -22.99
N LEU A 196 -13.78 5.59 -22.47
CA LEU A 196 -13.05 4.43 -21.92
C LEU A 196 -13.71 3.94 -20.62
N ASP A 197 -13.94 2.64 -20.51
CA ASP A 197 -14.42 2.02 -19.27
C ASP A 197 -13.26 1.84 -18.29
N VAL A 198 -13.14 2.76 -17.33
CA VAL A 198 -12.06 2.78 -16.32
C VAL A 198 -12.62 2.44 -14.96
N ALA A 199 -12.13 1.36 -14.33
CA ALA A 199 -12.40 1.03 -12.94
C ALA A 199 -11.18 1.34 -12.05
N VAL A 200 -11.43 1.97 -10.88
CA VAL A 200 -10.42 2.19 -9.83
C VAL A 200 -10.80 1.39 -8.60
N ILE A 201 -9.92 0.49 -8.17
CA ILE A 201 -10.08 -0.31 -6.94
C ILE A 201 -9.38 0.43 -5.81
N GLU A 202 -10.15 0.91 -4.82
CA GLU A 202 -9.66 1.66 -3.67
C GLU A 202 -10.60 1.50 -2.48
N PRO A 203 -10.14 0.90 -1.37
CA PRO A 203 -10.98 0.68 -0.18
C PRO A 203 -11.21 1.93 0.66
N SER A 204 -10.32 2.94 0.57
CA SER A 204 -10.38 4.12 1.44
C SER A 204 -11.43 5.12 0.97
N GLU A 205 -12.25 5.61 1.91
CA GLU A 205 -13.17 6.72 1.68
C GLU A 205 -12.50 8.10 1.73
N TRP A 206 -11.21 8.14 2.09
CA TRP A 206 -10.44 9.37 2.22
C TRP A 206 -9.20 9.38 1.33
N HIS A 207 -8.93 10.53 0.78
CA HIS A 207 -7.75 10.80 -0.04
C HIS A 207 -6.89 11.88 0.61
N TYR A 208 -5.57 11.63 0.68
CA TYR A 208 -4.64 12.48 1.41
C TYR A 208 -3.56 13.09 0.51
N TYR A 209 -3.36 14.41 0.66
CA TYR A 209 -2.18 15.08 0.16
C TYR A 209 -1.02 14.90 1.15
N GLN A 210 -0.39 13.73 1.14
CA GLN A 210 0.67 13.34 2.08
C GLN A 210 1.87 14.31 2.13
N PRO A 211 2.33 14.96 1.01
CA PRO A 211 3.42 15.93 1.07
C PRO A 211 3.16 17.13 1.98
N GLY A 212 1.92 17.38 2.36
CA GLY A 212 1.51 18.42 3.29
C GLY A 212 1.74 18.10 4.76
N TRP A 213 1.90 16.82 5.14
CA TRP A 213 1.98 16.40 6.54
C TRP A 213 3.21 16.95 7.26
N THR A 214 4.34 17.15 6.57
CA THR A 214 5.51 17.84 7.15
C THR A 214 5.21 19.28 7.53
N LEU A 215 4.27 19.95 6.84
CA LEU A 215 3.83 21.30 7.17
C LEU A 215 2.75 21.29 8.27
N VAL A 216 1.98 20.20 8.41
CA VAL A 216 1.10 19.97 9.56
C VAL A 216 1.94 19.81 10.82
N GLY A 217 2.94 18.92 10.80
CA GLY A 217 3.87 18.69 11.91
C GLY A 217 4.75 19.88 12.28
N ALA A 218 4.74 20.95 11.46
CA ALA A 218 5.40 22.22 11.71
C ALA A 218 4.42 23.37 12.05
N GLY A 219 3.11 23.09 12.21
CA GLY A 219 2.10 24.10 12.52
C GLY A 219 1.83 25.11 11.42
N VAL A 220 2.20 24.80 10.17
CA VAL A 220 1.94 25.66 9.00
C VAL A 220 0.56 25.41 8.41
N PHE A 221 0.12 24.14 8.42
CA PHE A 221 -1.19 23.73 7.94
C PHE A 221 -2.03 23.11 9.06
N PRO A 222 -3.34 23.38 9.12
CA PRO A 222 -4.25 22.48 9.82
C PRO A 222 -4.38 21.18 9.02
N ARG A 223 -4.52 20.03 9.71
CA ARG A 223 -4.51 18.70 9.08
C ARG A 223 -5.58 18.51 8.00
N ASN A 224 -6.78 19.07 8.22
CA ASN A 224 -7.92 18.96 7.29
C ASN A 224 -7.67 19.65 5.93
N ARG A 225 -6.65 20.49 5.82
CA ARG A 225 -6.23 21.05 4.53
C ARG A 225 -5.66 19.99 3.59
N THR A 226 -5.17 18.89 4.14
CA THR A 226 -4.47 17.82 3.40
C THR A 226 -5.34 16.60 3.10
N GLU A 227 -6.63 16.62 3.45
CA GLU A 227 -7.56 15.53 3.22
C GLU A 227 -8.74 15.93 2.36
N ARG A 228 -9.32 14.98 1.63
CA ARG A 228 -10.58 15.11 0.90
C ARG A 228 -11.32 13.78 0.95
N ALA A 229 -12.66 13.81 0.94
CA ALA A 229 -13.42 12.59 0.71
C ALA A 229 -13.08 12.04 -0.70
N MET A 230 -12.84 10.74 -0.80
CA MET A 230 -12.47 10.06 -2.05
C MET A 230 -13.48 10.36 -3.16
N ALA A 231 -14.76 10.34 -2.84
CA ALA A 231 -15.84 10.66 -3.79
C ALA A 231 -15.74 12.08 -4.41
N LYS A 232 -15.06 13.04 -3.75
CA LYS A 232 -14.86 14.40 -4.28
C LYS A 232 -13.66 14.52 -5.22
N VAL A 233 -12.73 13.58 -5.15
CA VAL A 233 -11.50 13.58 -5.95
C VAL A 233 -11.53 12.50 -7.03
N MET A 234 -12.38 11.50 -6.89
CA MET A 234 -12.62 10.49 -7.93
C MET A 234 -13.00 11.18 -9.24
N PRO A 235 -12.35 10.88 -10.36
CA PRO A 235 -12.67 11.49 -11.65
C PRO A 235 -14.09 11.10 -12.10
N GLU A 236 -14.80 12.02 -12.73
CA GLU A 236 -16.07 11.72 -13.36
C GLU A 236 -15.89 10.68 -14.48
N GLY A 237 -16.81 9.72 -14.58
CA GLY A 237 -16.73 8.60 -15.53
C GLY A 237 -15.93 7.39 -15.03
N VAL A 238 -15.28 7.47 -13.88
CA VAL A 238 -14.60 6.32 -13.26
C VAL A 238 -15.59 5.47 -12.48
N ARG A 239 -15.52 4.16 -12.65
CA ARG A 239 -16.17 3.19 -11.77
C ARG A 239 -15.30 2.96 -10.53
N TRP A 240 -15.70 3.52 -9.41
CA TRP A 240 -15.02 3.29 -8.15
C TRP A 240 -15.49 1.98 -7.49
N LEU A 241 -14.59 0.99 -7.41
CA LEU A 241 -14.78 -0.27 -6.69
C LEU A 241 -14.21 -0.12 -5.28
N ARG A 242 -15.08 -0.09 -4.27
CA ARG A 242 -14.70 0.09 -2.85
C ARG A 242 -14.25 -1.24 -2.27
N ALA A 243 -13.16 -1.76 -2.75
CA ALA A 243 -12.62 -3.06 -2.38
C ALA A 243 -11.10 -2.99 -2.24
N ALA A 244 -10.52 -3.95 -1.55
CA ALA A 244 -9.09 -4.14 -1.49
C ALA A 244 -8.66 -5.31 -2.38
N VAL A 245 -7.48 -5.18 -3.00
CA VAL A 245 -6.88 -6.20 -3.85
C VAL A 245 -6.11 -7.20 -2.98
N ALA A 246 -6.37 -8.49 -3.20
CA ALA A 246 -5.67 -9.60 -2.56
C ALA A 246 -4.53 -10.16 -3.43
N ALA A 247 -4.74 -10.28 -4.76
CA ALA A 247 -3.76 -10.88 -5.66
C ALA A 247 -3.92 -10.41 -7.11
N PHE A 248 -2.98 -10.80 -7.96
CA PHE A 248 -3.01 -10.59 -9.41
C PHE A 248 -2.91 -11.91 -10.15
N GLU A 249 -3.71 -12.08 -11.19
CA GLU A 249 -3.66 -13.20 -12.14
C GLU A 249 -3.42 -12.66 -13.56
N PRO A 250 -2.18 -12.22 -13.87
CA PRO A 250 -1.90 -11.52 -15.13
C PRO A 250 -2.09 -12.40 -16.38
N GLU A 251 -1.90 -13.71 -16.28
CA GLU A 251 -2.14 -14.65 -17.38
C GLU A 251 -3.63 -14.76 -17.74
N ARG A 252 -4.53 -14.47 -16.78
CA ARG A 252 -5.98 -14.42 -16.96
C ARG A 252 -6.50 -13.01 -17.19
N HIS A 253 -5.63 -12.02 -17.19
CA HIS A 253 -5.96 -10.60 -17.23
C HIS A 253 -6.96 -10.21 -16.14
N ALA A 254 -6.73 -10.65 -14.90
CA ALA A 254 -7.63 -10.44 -13.79
C ALA A 254 -6.91 -9.96 -12.52
N VAL A 255 -7.66 -9.24 -11.70
CA VAL A 255 -7.30 -8.84 -10.34
C VAL A 255 -8.24 -9.57 -9.38
N VAL A 256 -7.70 -10.13 -8.31
CA VAL A 256 -8.48 -10.80 -7.26
C VAL A 256 -8.70 -9.84 -6.10
N LEU A 257 -9.93 -9.61 -5.71
CA LEU A 257 -10.30 -8.81 -4.55
C LEU A 257 -10.21 -9.62 -3.25
N GLU A 258 -10.21 -8.96 -2.08
CA GLU A 258 -10.14 -9.66 -0.79
C GLU A 258 -11.35 -10.55 -0.48
N ASP A 259 -12.49 -10.31 -1.10
CA ASP A 259 -13.69 -11.15 -1.02
C ASP A 259 -13.67 -12.32 -2.01
N GLY A 260 -12.65 -12.41 -2.87
CA GLY A 260 -12.45 -13.43 -3.88
C GLY A 260 -13.06 -13.08 -5.24
N GLU A 261 -13.75 -11.94 -5.40
CA GLU A 261 -14.25 -11.50 -6.70
C GLU A 261 -13.10 -11.25 -7.69
N LEU A 262 -13.32 -11.62 -8.95
CA LEU A 262 -12.37 -11.39 -10.05
C LEU A 262 -12.81 -10.18 -10.88
N ILE A 263 -11.91 -9.23 -11.07
CA ILE A 263 -12.12 -8.08 -11.94
C ILE A 263 -11.17 -8.18 -13.15
N GLY A 264 -11.76 -8.33 -14.34
CA GLY A 264 -11.01 -8.43 -15.58
C GLY A 264 -10.58 -7.09 -16.13
N TYR A 265 -9.50 -7.12 -16.94
CA TYR A 265 -8.98 -5.93 -17.59
C TYR A 265 -8.43 -6.23 -18.99
N ARG A 266 -8.47 -5.23 -19.87
CA ARG A 266 -7.65 -5.23 -21.10
C ARG A 266 -6.26 -4.63 -20.82
N ALA A 267 -6.20 -3.60 -19.95
CA ALA A 267 -4.95 -3.08 -19.42
C ALA A 267 -5.05 -2.86 -17.90
N LEU A 268 -3.95 -3.12 -17.18
CA LEU A 268 -3.85 -2.98 -15.73
C LEU A 268 -2.85 -1.89 -15.35
N VAL A 269 -3.23 -1.02 -14.41
CA VAL A 269 -2.34 -0.03 -13.80
C VAL A 269 -2.20 -0.30 -12.31
N VAL A 270 -0.98 -0.55 -11.83
CA VAL A 270 -0.68 -0.88 -10.43
C VAL A 270 -0.06 0.31 -9.73
N ALA A 271 -0.82 0.98 -8.87
CA ALA A 271 -0.44 2.21 -8.19
C ALA A 271 -0.87 2.28 -6.70
N PRO A 272 -0.76 1.18 -5.91
CA PRO A 272 -1.23 1.15 -4.52
C PRO A 272 -0.34 1.96 -3.56
N GLY A 273 0.78 2.51 -4.02
CA GLY A 273 1.73 3.21 -3.18
C GLY A 273 2.70 2.30 -2.42
N ILE A 274 3.15 2.74 -1.25
CA ILE A 274 4.14 2.09 -0.42
C ILE A 274 3.53 1.78 0.96
N LYS A 275 3.91 0.64 1.54
CA LYS A 275 3.52 0.22 2.90
C LYS A 275 4.55 0.73 3.90
N LEU A 276 4.08 1.36 4.98
CA LEU A 276 4.91 1.73 6.13
C LEU A 276 5.00 0.51 7.05
N ASP A 277 6.21 0.05 7.29
CA ASP A 277 6.47 -1.11 8.16
C ASP A 277 6.73 -0.65 9.60
N TRP A 278 5.65 -0.39 10.33
CA TRP A 278 5.72 0.02 11.74
C TRP A 278 6.23 -1.09 12.65
N HIS A 279 6.09 -2.36 12.26
CA HIS A 279 6.62 -3.52 12.98
C HIS A 279 8.11 -3.74 12.76
N GLY A 280 8.71 -3.08 11.77
CA GLY A 280 10.14 -3.14 11.48
C GLY A 280 11.03 -2.44 12.54
N VAL A 281 10.40 -1.81 13.56
CA VAL A 281 11.08 -1.22 14.71
C VAL A 281 10.41 -1.75 15.98
N ASP A 282 11.15 -2.49 16.78
CA ASP A 282 10.64 -3.14 17.99
C ASP A 282 10.09 -2.11 19.00
N GLY A 283 8.91 -2.38 19.57
CA GLY A 283 8.26 -1.52 20.56
C GLY A 283 7.68 -0.20 20.02
N LEU A 284 7.85 0.11 18.73
CA LEU A 284 7.40 1.39 18.16
C LEU A 284 5.88 1.56 18.25
N LEU A 285 5.10 0.53 17.89
CA LEU A 285 3.64 0.60 17.92
C LEU A 285 3.09 0.78 19.33
N ASP A 286 3.78 0.27 20.35
CA ASP A 286 3.37 0.40 21.76
C ASP A 286 3.48 1.84 22.28
N THR A 287 4.17 2.73 21.56
CA THR A 287 4.46 4.07 22.04
C THR A 287 4.16 5.17 21.01
N LEU A 288 3.90 4.84 19.76
CA LEU A 288 3.59 5.82 18.72
C LEU A 288 2.34 6.65 19.09
N GLY A 289 2.48 7.98 19.08
CA GLY A 289 1.43 8.92 19.50
C GLY A 289 1.41 9.21 21.01
N ARG A 290 2.37 8.67 21.78
CA ARG A 290 2.53 8.93 23.23
C ARG A 290 4.02 8.91 23.60
N ASN A 291 4.33 9.23 24.86
CA ASN A 291 5.70 9.20 25.41
C ASN A 291 6.74 10.03 24.62
N GLY A 292 6.30 11.01 23.83
CA GLY A 292 7.21 11.80 22.99
C GLY A 292 7.56 11.19 21.64
N VAL A 293 6.95 10.04 21.27
CA VAL A 293 7.21 9.35 19.99
C VAL A 293 6.14 9.70 18.96
N THR A 294 6.57 10.21 17.80
CA THR A 294 5.69 10.74 16.76
C THR A 294 6.20 10.46 15.35
N SER A 295 5.37 10.75 14.34
CA SER A 295 5.74 10.63 12.93
C SER A 295 4.92 11.54 12.03
N ASN A 296 5.56 12.21 11.07
CA ASN A 296 4.88 12.92 9.99
C ASN A 296 4.49 11.98 8.81
N TYR A 297 4.68 10.68 8.96
CA TYR A 297 4.28 9.68 7.95
C TYR A 297 2.87 9.13 8.18
N LEU A 298 2.21 9.56 9.26
CA LEU A 298 0.80 9.29 9.55
C LEU A 298 0.01 10.60 9.67
N PHE A 299 -1.20 10.62 9.08
CA PHE A 299 -2.09 11.77 9.10
C PHE A 299 -2.45 12.21 10.52
N ASP A 300 -2.79 11.25 11.37
CA ASP A 300 -3.22 11.51 12.75
C ASP A 300 -2.05 11.85 13.69
N MET A 301 -0.81 11.50 13.33
CA MET A 301 0.37 11.76 14.14
C MET A 301 1.05 13.09 13.83
N ALA A 302 0.86 13.64 12.64
CA ALA A 302 1.46 14.92 12.28
C ALA A 302 1.04 16.10 13.21
N PRO A 303 -0.22 16.21 13.68
CA PRO A 303 -0.57 17.19 14.72
C PRO A 303 0.19 16.98 16.03
N TYR A 304 0.34 15.72 16.47
CA TYR A 304 1.09 15.41 17.69
C TYR A 304 2.58 15.78 17.57
N THR A 305 3.18 15.65 16.37
CA THR A 305 4.53 16.20 16.12
C THR A 305 4.59 17.69 16.47
N TRP A 306 3.60 18.47 16.02
CA TRP A 306 3.56 19.90 16.32
C TRP A 306 3.37 20.20 17.81
N GLU A 307 2.52 19.43 18.50
CA GLU A 307 2.33 19.55 19.95
C GLU A 307 3.66 19.33 20.71
N LEU A 308 4.41 18.28 20.33
CA LEU A 308 5.72 17.98 20.91
C LEU A 308 6.73 19.11 20.64
N VAL A 309 6.81 19.61 19.40
CA VAL A 309 7.70 20.73 19.04
C VAL A 309 7.37 21.99 19.85
N GLN A 310 6.08 22.27 20.08
CA GLN A 310 5.66 23.42 20.88
C GLN A 310 5.95 23.24 22.38
N SER A 311 5.77 22.04 22.90
CA SER A 311 5.89 21.76 24.34
C SER A 311 7.34 21.57 24.79
N LEU A 312 8.24 21.07 23.93
CA LEU A 312 9.64 20.84 24.28
C LEU A 312 10.36 22.15 24.58
N ARG A 313 10.82 22.32 25.81
CA ARG A 313 11.53 23.50 26.30
C ARG A 313 13.02 23.31 26.35
N ALA A 314 13.44 22.12 26.76
CA ALA A 314 14.81 21.67 26.87
C ALA A 314 14.82 20.14 26.75
N GLY A 315 15.98 19.53 26.49
CA GLY A 315 16.15 18.10 26.39
C GLY A 315 16.60 17.66 25.01
N ARG A 316 16.39 16.38 24.67
CA ARG A 316 16.91 15.78 23.43
C ARG A 316 15.78 15.48 22.44
N ALA A 317 15.90 16.02 21.23
CA ALA A 317 15.04 15.74 20.09
C ALA A 317 15.78 14.90 19.05
N VAL A 318 15.26 13.70 18.77
CA VAL A 318 15.85 12.72 17.86
C VAL A 318 14.95 12.55 16.63
N PHE A 319 15.55 12.62 15.44
CA PHE A 319 14.88 12.41 14.16
C PHE A 319 15.54 11.23 13.43
N THR A 320 14.74 10.38 12.77
CA THR A 320 15.28 9.15 12.16
C THR A 320 14.93 9.04 10.68
N GLN A 321 15.84 8.40 9.93
CA GLN A 321 15.62 8.00 8.55
C GLN A 321 16.10 6.56 8.36
N PRO A 322 15.23 5.63 7.94
CA PRO A 322 15.57 4.23 7.71
C PRO A 322 16.34 4.04 6.40
N PRO A 323 16.77 2.81 6.06
CA PRO A 323 17.32 2.49 4.74
C PRO A 323 16.38 2.87 3.59
N MET A 324 16.97 3.20 2.45
CA MET A 324 16.21 3.43 1.21
C MET A 324 15.68 2.10 0.63
N PRO A 325 14.57 2.13 -0.12
CA PRO A 325 13.81 3.30 -0.57
C PRO A 325 12.74 3.76 0.43
N ILE A 326 12.51 5.07 0.50
CA ILE A 326 11.39 5.65 1.24
C ILE A 326 10.63 6.68 0.38
N LYS A 327 9.34 6.88 0.66
CA LYS A 327 8.62 8.00 0.04
C LYS A 327 9.17 9.31 0.58
N CYS A 328 9.57 10.21 -0.33
CA CYS A 328 10.16 11.51 -0.04
C CYS A 328 11.35 11.46 0.94
N ALA A 329 12.53 11.02 0.45
CA ALA A 329 13.77 10.90 1.22
C ALA A 329 14.19 12.18 1.98
N GLY A 330 13.68 13.34 1.61
CA GLY A 330 13.90 14.58 2.37
C GLY A 330 12.85 14.86 3.46
N ALA A 331 11.81 14.03 3.64
CA ALA A 331 10.76 14.33 4.62
C ALA A 331 11.24 14.25 6.08
N PRO A 332 12.08 13.29 6.49
CA PRO A 332 12.64 13.25 7.84
C PRO A 332 13.44 14.50 8.18
N GLN A 333 14.30 14.96 7.26
CA GLN A 333 15.08 16.19 7.43
C GLN A 333 14.19 17.43 7.57
N LYS A 334 13.08 17.51 6.82
CA LYS A 334 12.12 18.62 6.92
C LYS A 334 11.50 18.71 8.31
N ALA A 335 11.22 17.58 8.95
CA ALA A 335 10.73 17.56 10.33
C ALA A 335 11.78 18.16 11.28
N MET A 336 13.05 17.76 11.16
CA MET A 336 14.14 18.30 11.94
C MET A 336 14.31 19.82 11.70
N TYR A 337 14.46 20.25 10.44
CA TYR A 337 14.71 21.66 10.14
C TYR A 337 13.61 22.59 10.63
N LEU A 338 12.34 22.21 10.43
CA LEU A 338 11.21 23.03 10.83
C LEU A 338 11.04 23.08 12.35
N SER A 339 11.38 22.00 13.06
CA SER A 339 11.41 21.97 14.53
C SER A 339 12.51 22.89 15.06
N CYS A 340 13.73 22.78 14.51
CA CYS A 340 14.87 23.65 14.86
C CYS A 340 14.55 25.12 14.59
N ASP A 341 13.97 25.46 13.45
CA ASP A 341 13.57 26.85 13.12
C ASP A 341 12.55 27.38 14.14
N HIS A 342 11.60 26.55 14.57
CA HIS A 342 10.64 26.94 15.61
C HIS A 342 11.35 27.22 16.93
N TRP A 343 12.20 26.32 17.42
CA TRP A 343 12.93 26.51 18.68
C TRP A 343 13.88 27.69 18.61
N LEU A 344 14.57 27.92 17.47
CA LEU A 344 15.43 29.10 17.26
C LEU A 344 14.63 30.40 17.38
N ARG A 345 13.46 30.49 16.74
CA ARG A 345 12.57 31.66 16.80
C ARG A 345 11.98 31.91 18.19
N GLN A 346 11.91 30.87 19.01
CA GLN A 346 11.45 30.95 20.40
C GLN A 346 12.62 31.16 21.40
N ASN A 347 13.85 31.32 20.92
CA ASN A 347 15.08 31.41 21.73
C ASN A 347 15.26 30.20 22.68
N ARG A 348 14.96 28.99 22.20
CA ARG A 348 15.04 27.71 22.95
C ARG A 348 15.99 26.71 22.34
N LEU A 349 16.48 26.95 21.13
CA LEU A 349 17.28 25.96 20.42
C LEU A 349 18.56 25.60 21.18
N GLN A 350 19.14 26.56 21.94
CA GLN A 350 20.32 26.29 22.78
C GLN A 350 20.06 25.30 23.94
N ASP A 351 18.80 25.11 24.32
CA ASP A 351 18.38 24.22 25.40
C ASP A 351 17.91 22.84 24.87
N VAL A 352 17.85 22.67 23.54
CA VAL A 352 17.42 21.43 22.87
C VAL A 352 18.59 20.83 22.11
N GLU A 353 19.05 19.66 22.55
CA GLU A 353 20.02 18.84 21.81
C GLU A 353 19.29 18.16 20.64
N VAL A 354 19.74 18.41 19.40
CA VAL A 354 19.10 17.87 18.19
C VAL A 354 20.02 16.84 17.55
N ALA A 355 19.50 15.62 17.32
CA ALA A 355 20.21 14.56 16.62
C ALA A 355 19.38 14.03 15.44
N PHE A 356 20.06 13.79 14.31
CA PHE A 356 19.49 13.14 13.13
C PHE A 356 20.24 11.84 12.86
N HIS A 357 19.54 10.71 13.03
CA HIS A 357 20.07 9.37 12.75
C HIS A 357 19.57 8.93 11.37
N ASN A 358 20.51 8.68 10.48
CA ASN A 358 20.26 8.26 9.11
C ASN A 358 20.95 6.92 8.85
N ALA A 359 20.17 5.92 8.47
CA ALA A 359 20.71 4.60 8.10
C ALA A 359 21.61 4.64 6.84
N GLY A 360 21.46 5.68 6.01
CA GLY A 360 22.35 5.94 4.87
C GLY A 360 23.61 6.71 5.25
N GLY A 361 24.58 6.74 4.33
CA GLY A 361 25.88 7.39 4.53
C GLY A 361 25.94 8.87 4.10
N VAL A 362 24.85 9.47 3.61
CA VAL A 362 24.82 10.84 3.06
C VAL A 362 23.58 11.59 3.49
N LEU A 363 23.68 12.92 3.63
CA LEU A 363 22.54 13.76 4.01
C LEU A 363 21.44 13.80 2.95
N PHE A 364 21.82 13.81 1.65
CA PHE A 364 20.90 13.77 0.52
C PHE A 364 21.56 13.13 -0.70
N GLY A 365 20.81 12.35 -1.48
CA GLY A 365 21.35 11.55 -2.58
C GLY A 365 21.78 12.33 -3.82
N VAL A 366 21.50 13.66 -3.90
CA VAL A 366 21.95 14.53 -4.99
C VAL A 366 22.90 15.57 -4.43
N PRO A 367 24.21 15.44 -4.70
CA PRO A 367 25.28 16.21 -4.05
C PRO A 367 25.14 17.73 -4.19
N GLU A 368 24.57 18.23 -5.30
CA GLU A 368 24.43 19.65 -5.60
C GLU A 368 23.54 20.41 -4.60
N TYR A 369 22.66 19.69 -3.88
CA TYR A 369 21.80 20.29 -2.87
C TYR A 369 22.38 20.23 -1.45
N VAL A 370 23.36 19.34 -1.22
CA VAL A 370 23.95 19.11 0.11
C VAL A 370 24.56 20.35 0.75
N PRO A 371 25.32 21.22 0.02
CA PRO A 371 25.92 22.40 0.65
C PRO A 371 24.91 23.36 1.26
N ALA A 372 23.73 23.52 0.66
CA ALA A 372 22.69 24.35 1.21
C ALA A 372 22.05 23.73 2.46
N LEU A 373 21.85 22.40 2.47
CA LEU A 373 21.30 21.67 3.61
C LEU A 373 22.27 21.65 4.78
N GLN A 374 23.56 21.44 4.52
CA GLN A 374 24.62 21.42 5.53
C GLN A 374 24.72 22.74 6.30
N LYS A 375 24.58 23.89 5.63
CA LYS A 375 24.53 25.20 6.28
C LYS A 375 23.42 25.32 7.31
N TYR A 376 22.28 24.65 7.08
CA TYR A 376 21.18 24.65 8.07
C TYR A 376 21.42 23.67 9.20
N VAL A 377 22.07 22.53 8.95
CA VAL A 377 22.53 21.63 10.01
C VAL A 377 23.47 22.37 10.96
N GLU A 378 24.48 23.05 10.42
CA GLU A 378 25.44 23.88 11.18
C GLU A 378 24.76 25.02 11.93
N ARG A 379 23.87 25.76 11.25
CA ARG A 379 23.09 26.86 11.86
C ARG A 379 22.27 26.39 13.06
N TYR A 380 21.72 25.19 13.00
CA TYR A 380 20.90 24.64 14.06
C TYR A 380 21.68 23.83 15.10
N GLY A 381 22.96 23.59 14.87
CA GLY A 381 23.81 22.78 15.76
C GLY A 381 23.35 21.31 15.85
N ALA A 382 22.67 20.81 14.79
CA ALA A 382 22.16 19.45 14.79
C ALA A 382 23.28 18.43 14.54
N ALA A 383 23.34 17.38 15.37
CA ALA A 383 24.27 16.27 15.19
C ALA A 383 23.77 15.33 14.10
N LEU A 384 24.62 15.04 13.10
CA LEU A 384 24.33 14.05 12.05
C LEU A 384 25.01 12.71 12.40
N ASN A 385 24.21 11.65 12.48
CA ASN A 385 24.67 10.29 12.73
C ASN A 385 24.33 9.43 11.51
N PHE A 386 25.31 9.20 10.64
CA PHE A 386 25.16 8.35 9.45
C PHE A 386 25.38 6.88 9.77
N ASN A 387 24.92 6.00 8.87
CA ASN A 387 24.95 4.54 9.02
C ASN A 387 24.31 4.08 10.36
N SER A 388 23.33 4.83 10.82
CA SER A 388 22.67 4.66 12.13
C SER A 388 21.18 4.39 11.91
N ASN A 389 20.77 3.12 12.06
CA ASN A 389 19.43 2.63 11.80
C ASN A 389 18.66 2.35 13.09
N LEU A 390 17.49 2.94 13.25
CA LEU A 390 16.62 2.71 14.40
C LEU A 390 16.14 1.24 14.41
N LYS A 391 16.31 0.54 15.53
CA LYS A 391 15.91 -0.87 15.70
C LYS A 391 14.81 -1.07 16.72
N ALA A 392 14.85 -0.34 17.83
CA ALA A 392 13.89 -0.51 18.91
C ALA A 392 13.60 0.82 19.62
N VAL A 393 12.42 0.92 20.23
CA VAL A 393 11.98 2.06 21.04
C VAL A 393 11.28 1.57 22.30
N ASP A 394 11.70 2.09 23.45
CA ASP A 394 10.97 2.00 24.72
C ASP A 394 10.48 3.41 25.09
N GLY A 395 9.23 3.70 24.80
CA GLY A 395 8.63 5.00 25.07
C GLY A 395 8.51 5.35 26.55
N PRO A 396 8.05 4.43 27.43
CA PRO A 396 8.01 4.66 28.87
C PRO A 396 9.36 5.05 29.47
N SER A 397 10.47 4.39 29.09
CA SER A 397 11.81 4.76 29.53
C SER A 397 12.48 5.84 28.69
N LYS A 398 11.83 6.29 27.60
CA LYS A 398 12.34 7.28 26.64
C LYS A 398 13.71 6.89 26.07
N LYS A 399 13.88 5.64 25.67
CA LYS A 399 15.08 5.09 25.08
C LYS A 399 14.83 4.55 23.68
N ALA A 400 15.82 4.74 22.83
CA ALA A 400 15.85 4.21 21.46
C ALA A 400 17.20 3.53 21.21
N TRP A 401 17.19 2.42 20.47
CA TRP A 401 18.39 1.67 20.11
C TRP A 401 18.61 1.72 18.62
N PHE A 402 19.86 2.00 18.25
CA PHE A 402 20.29 2.12 16.87
C PHE A 402 21.37 1.11 16.56
N ASP A 403 21.27 0.45 15.41
CA ASP A 403 22.38 -0.27 14.82
C ASP A 403 23.27 0.72 14.05
N VAL A 404 24.50 0.87 14.49
CA VAL A 404 25.50 1.75 13.87
C VAL A 404 26.54 0.90 13.14
N ALA A 405 26.56 1.02 11.79
CA ALA A 405 27.50 0.29 10.95
C ALA A 405 28.81 1.07 10.78
N ALA A 406 29.94 0.39 11.06
CA ALA A 406 31.31 0.88 10.85
C ALA A 406 32.10 -0.18 10.08
N GLY A 407 32.11 -0.10 8.76
CA GLY A 407 32.63 -1.16 7.88
C GLY A 407 31.79 -2.43 8.01
N GLU A 408 32.46 -3.56 8.33
CA GLU A 408 31.79 -4.87 8.54
C GLU A 408 31.22 -5.06 9.96
N GLN A 409 31.49 -4.15 10.86
CA GLN A 409 31.02 -4.24 12.24
C GLN A 409 29.76 -3.41 12.43
N THR A 410 28.81 -3.97 13.19
CA THR A 410 27.62 -3.26 13.65
C THR A 410 27.62 -3.24 15.17
N THR A 411 27.44 -2.05 15.74
CA THR A 411 27.37 -1.85 17.18
C THR A 411 26.00 -1.28 17.55
N SER A 412 25.47 -1.67 18.70
CA SER A 412 24.24 -1.10 19.23
C SER A 412 24.54 0.17 20.00
N LEU A 413 23.81 1.25 19.69
CA LEU A 413 23.88 2.55 20.39
C LEU A 413 22.53 2.82 21.07
N GLU A 414 22.53 2.97 22.40
CA GLU A 414 21.37 3.45 23.16
C GLU A 414 21.37 4.97 23.19
N VAL A 415 20.21 5.57 22.90
CA VAL A 415 20.00 7.01 22.90
C VAL A 415 18.75 7.34 23.72
N GLU A 416 18.87 8.22 24.70
CA GLU A 416 17.73 8.79 25.41
C GLU A 416 17.11 9.94 24.58
N PHE A 417 15.80 10.11 24.70
CA PHE A 417 15.08 11.19 24.00
C PHE A 417 13.96 11.78 24.86
N ASP A 418 13.65 13.04 24.63
CA ASP A 418 12.40 13.68 25.07
C ASP A 418 11.37 13.74 23.97
N MET A 419 11.83 13.90 22.73
CA MET A 419 11.05 13.80 21.50
C MET A 419 11.76 12.89 20.50
N LEU A 420 11.03 11.90 19.94
CA LEU A 420 11.51 11.03 18.87
C LEU A 420 10.55 11.11 17.67
N HIS A 421 11.04 11.64 16.54
CA HIS A 421 10.32 11.62 15.28
C HIS A 421 10.79 10.44 14.43
N VAL A 422 9.94 9.45 14.22
CA VAL A 422 10.27 8.23 13.49
C VAL A 422 9.81 8.32 12.04
N CYS A 423 10.73 8.05 11.11
CA CYS A 423 10.41 7.57 9.78
C CYS A 423 10.56 6.04 9.81
N PRO A 424 9.47 5.26 9.67
CA PRO A 424 9.57 3.80 9.73
C PRO A 424 10.21 3.25 8.46
N PRO A 425 10.72 2.00 8.46
CA PRO A 425 11.03 1.27 7.24
C PRO A 425 9.84 1.24 6.28
N GLN A 426 10.10 1.14 4.98
CA GLN A 426 9.06 1.16 3.96
C GLN A 426 9.29 0.04 2.96
N VAL A 427 8.21 -0.65 2.61
CA VAL A 427 8.22 -1.83 1.75
C VAL A 427 7.09 -1.76 0.72
N ALA A 428 7.17 -2.55 -0.33
CA ALA A 428 6.03 -2.70 -1.22
C ALA A 428 4.85 -3.38 -0.49
N PRO A 429 3.59 -3.09 -0.85
CA PRO A 429 2.43 -3.79 -0.30
C PRO A 429 2.55 -5.30 -0.45
N ASP A 430 2.08 -6.08 0.54
CA ASP A 430 2.29 -7.53 0.60
C ASP A 430 1.72 -8.25 -0.62
N PHE A 431 0.53 -7.84 -1.09
CA PHE A 431 -0.11 -8.43 -2.28
C PHE A 431 0.64 -8.12 -3.58
N VAL A 432 1.46 -7.05 -3.61
CA VAL A 432 2.39 -6.77 -4.72
C VAL A 432 3.63 -7.65 -4.59
N ARG A 433 4.26 -7.67 -3.39
CA ARG A 433 5.50 -8.44 -3.14
C ARG A 433 5.38 -9.93 -3.43
N SER A 434 4.19 -10.50 -3.15
CA SER A 434 3.92 -11.93 -3.35
C SER A 434 3.36 -12.26 -4.72
N SER A 435 3.28 -11.28 -5.62
CA SER A 435 2.65 -11.45 -6.93
C SER A 435 3.68 -11.73 -8.04
N PRO A 436 3.24 -12.31 -9.17
CA PRO A 436 4.08 -12.45 -10.37
C PRO A 436 4.48 -11.11 -11.01
N LEU A 437 3.94 -9.98 -10.53
CA LEU A 437 4.29 -8.64 -11.01
C LEU A 437 5.51 -8.05 -10.32
N ALA A 438 6.02 -8.70 -9.26
CA ALA A 438 7.10 -8.17 -8.44
C ALA A 438 8.49 -8.50 -9.00
N ASP A 439 9.43 -7.56 -8.82
CA ASP A 439 10.85 -7.83 -8.93
C ASP A 439 11.39 -8.53 -7.66
N GLU A 440 12.68 -8.82 -7.62
CA GLU A 440 13.35 -9.48 -6.47
C GLU A 440 13.23 -8.67 -5.15
N ALA A 441 13.08 -7.35 -5.25
CA ALA A 441 12.89 -6.46 -4.10
C ALA A 441 11.42 -6.29 -3.71
N GLY A 442 10.48 -6.89 -4.47
CA GLY A 442 9.05 -6.88 -4.22
C GLY A 442 8.29 -5.70 -4.84
N TRP A 443 8.91 -4.88 -5.68
CA TRP A 443 8.27 -3.77 -6.39
C TRP A 443 7.73 -4.23 -7.74
N VAL A 444 6.68 -3.56 -8.25
CA VAL A 444 6.16 -3.84 -9.60
C VAL A 444 7.28 -3.65 -10.63
N LYS A 445 7.65 -4.73 -11.33
CA LYS A 445 8.79 -4.81 -12.26
C LYS A 445 8.51 -4.07 -13.57
N VAL A 446 8.94 -2.82 -13.66
CA VAL A 446 8.67 -1.97 -14.83
C VAL A 446 9.93 -1.56 -15.60
N SER A 447 9.75 -1.24 -16.88
CA SER A 447 10.71 -0.46 -17.63
C SER A 447 10.83 0.95 -17.00
N PRO A 448 12.03 1.43 -16.69
CA PRO A 448 12.19 2.76 -16.10
C PRO A 448 11.74 3.89 -17.04
N GLU A 449 11.70 3.68 -18.34
CA GLU A 449 11.32 4.67 -19.34
C GLU A 449 9.81 4.66 -19.59
N THR A 450 9.25 3.50 -19.99
CA THR A 450 7.85 3.42 -20.41
C THR A 450 6.87 3.13 -19.27
N LEU A 451 7.37 2.69 -18.12
CA LEU A 451 6.59 2.25 -16.96
C LEU A 451 5.68 1.03 -17.26
N ALA A 452 5.85 0.39 -18.41
CA ALA A 452 5.23 -0.89 -18.73
C ALA A 452 5.95 -2.01 -17.99
N HIS A 453 5.20 -3.03 -17.56
CA HIS A 453 5.76 -4.22 -16.95
C HIS A 453 6.66 -4.97 -17.94
N GLN A 454 7.79 -5.50 -17.47
CA GLN A 454 8.81 -6.08 -18.35
C GLN A 454 8.39 -7.43 -18.97
N GLU A 455 7.41 -8.12 -18.38
CA GLU A 455 6.94 -9.44 -18.84
C GLU A 455 5.48 -9.40 -19.34
N PHE A 456 4.63 -8.57 -18.75
CA PHE A 456 3.20 -8.48 -19.11
C PHE A 456 2.92 -7.16 -19.80
N GLY A 457 2.86 -7.18 -21.14
CA GLY A 457 2.82 -5.99 -21.99
C GLY A 457 1.58 -5.07 -21.80
N ASN A 458 0.51 -5.58 -21.18
CA ASN A 458 -0.69 -4.82 -20.86
C ASN A 458 -0.78 -4.40 -19.36
N VAL A 459 0.32 -4.57 -18.61
CA VAL A 459 0.42 -4.16 -17.20
C VAL A 459 1.38 -2.99 -17.08
N PHE A 460 1.03 -2.01 -16.26
CA PHE A 460 1.83 -0.80 -15.99
C PHE A 460 1.95 -0.58 -14.49
N GLY A 461 3.06 -0.02 -14.04
CA GLY A 461 3.27 0.36 -12.65
C GLY A 461 3.77 1.78 -12.52
N LEU A 462 3.26 2.55 -11.54
CA LEU A 462 3.77 3.89 -11.27
C LEU A 462 3.70 4.26 -9.79
N GLY A 463 4.32 5.39 -9.47
CA GLY A 463 4.38 5.91 -8.11
C GLY A 463 5.32 5.11 -7.22
N ASP A 464 4.96 5.02 -5.94
CA ASP A 464 5.84 4.42 -4.95
C ASP A 464 5.90 2.89 -5.03
N ALA A 465 4.92 2.26 -5.71
CA ALA A 465 4.84 0.81 -5.86
C ALA A 465 5.78 0.23 -6.91
N CYS A 466 6.29 1.03 -7.87
CA CYS A 466 7.07 0.52 -9.00
C CYS A 466 8.59 0.50 -8.74
N SER A 467 9.29 -0.34 -9.51
CA SER A 467 10.74 -0.55 -9.44
C SER A 467 11.57 0.55 -10.13
N ALA A 468 10.93 1.55 -10.75
CA ALA A 468 11.66 2.63 -11.40
C ALA A 468 12.64 3.31 -10.41
N PRO A 469 13.93 3.49 -10.77
CA PRO A 469 14.98 3.97 -9.87
C PRO A 469 14.93 5.49 -9.69
N ASN A 470 13.77 6.03 -9.35
CA ASN A 470 13.52 7.44 -9.13
C ASN A 470 13.12 7.73 -7.68
N ALA A 471 13.08 9.01 -7.32
CA ALA A 471 12.55 9.42 -6.03
C ALA A 471 11.04 9.15 -5.95
N LYS A 472 10.60 8.41 -4.92
CA LYS A 472 9.19 8.12 -4.65
C LYS A 472 8.49 9.38 -4.11
N THR A 473 7.94 10.19 -5.02
CA THR A 473 7.34 11.50 -4.71
C THR A 473 6.10 11.78 -5.55
N ALA A 474 5.17 12.60 -5.04
CA ALA A 474 4.02 13.07 -5.81
C ALA A 474 4.42 13.85 -7.08
N ALA A 475 5.58 14.49 -7.09
CA ALA A 475 6.11 15.18 -8.26
C ALA A 475 6.55 14.20 -9.37
N ALA A 476 7.12 13.04 -8.99
CA ALA A 476 7.39 11.94 -9.93
C ALA A 476 6.08 11.42 -10.53
N VAL A 477 5.11 11.11 -9.69
CA VAL A 477 3.77 10.64 -10.12
C VAL A 477 3.13 11.61 -11.11
N ARG A 478 3.25 12.93 -10.90
CA ARG A 478 2.72 13.95 -11.82
C ARG A 478 3.27 13.82 -13.24
N LYS A 479 4.53 13.36 -13.39
CA LYS A 479 5.16 13.10 -14.69
C LYS A 479 4.90 11.69 -15.20
N GLN A 480 4.78 10.71 -14.30
CA GLN A 480 4.55 9.31 -14.65
C GLN A 480 3.12 9.06 -15.15
N ALA A 481 2.10 9.66 -14.53
CA ALA A 481 0.70 9.41 -14.87
C ALA A 481 0.35 9.69 -16.35
N PRO A 482 0.78 10.81 -16.96
CA PRO A 482 0.59 11.03 -18.39
C PRO A 482 1.33 10.03 -19.30
N VAL A 483 2.53 9.60 -18.90
CA VAL A 483 3.30 8.58 -19.61
C VAL A 483 2.55 7.25 -19.62
N VAL A 484 2.08 6.81 -18.45
CA VAL A 484 1.30 5.57 -18.32
C VAL A 484 0.00 5.67 -19.11
N ALA A 485 -0.73 6.79 -19.01
CA ALA A 485 -1.98 6.97 -19.75
C ALA A 485 -1.78 6.87 -21.27
N GLU A 486 -0.75 7.51 -21.82
CA GLU A 486 -0.43 7.44 -23.24
C GLU A 486 -0.06 6.01 -23.67
N ASN A 487 0.76 5.32 -22.86
CA ASN A 487 1.21 3.96 -23.15
C ASN A 487 0.09 2.92 -23.00
N VAL A 488 -0.82 3.08 -22.03
CA VAL A 488 -2.03 2.26 -21.89
C VAL A 488 -2.89 2.38 -23.15
N LEU A 489 -3.15 3.60 -23.63
CA LEU A 489 -3.96 3.81 -24.84
C LEU A 489 -3.28 3.19 -26.07
N ALA A 490 -1.97 3.34 -26.22
CA ALA A 490 -1.22 2.71 -27.31
C ALA A 490 -1.41 1.19 -27.30
N VAL A 491 -1.26 0.54 -26.13
CA VAL A 491 -1.43 -0.91 -26.00
C VAL A 491 -2.88 -1.35 -26.28
N LEU A 492 -3.87 -0.61 -25.84
CA LEU A 492 -5.29 -0.89 -26.13
C LEU A 492 -5.60 -0.83 -27.64
N GLU A 493 -4.82 -0.06 -28.39
CA GLU A 493 -4.88 0.08 -29.84
C GLU A 493 -3.97 -0.90 -30.60
N GLY A 494 -3.25 -1.78 -29.88
CA GLY A 494 -2.34 -2.76 -30.46
C GLY A 494 -0.96 -2.20 -30.81
N HIS A 495 -0.59 -1.04 -30.27
CA HIS A 495 0.69 -0.40 -30.49
C HIS A 495 1.65 -0.61 -29.31
N ALA A 496 2.95 -0.53 -29.56
CA ALA A 496 3.95 -0.56 -28.49
C ALA A 496 3.94 0.75 -27.67
N PRO A 497 4.28 0.70 -26.35
CA PRO A 497 4.49 1.87 -25.53
C PRO A 497 5.59 2.78 -26.10
N ARG A 498 5.33 4.09 -26.21
CA ARG A 498 6.26 5.06 -26.80
C ARG A 498 6.41 6.36 -26.00
N ALA A 499 5.55 6.61 -25.03
CA ALA A 499 5.73 7.71 -24.10
C ALA A 499 6.81 7.36 -23.08
N ILE A 500 7.71 8.31 -22.80
CA ILE A 500 8.86 8.08 -21.94
C ILE A 500 8.89 9.02 -20.74
N TYR A 501 9.33 8.46 -19.62
CA TYR A 501 9.59 9.13 -18.36
C TYR A 501 11.10 9.27 -18.16
N ASP A 502 11.56 10.46 -17.79
CA ASP A 502 12.97 10.83 -17.65
C ASP A 502 13.53 10.66 -16.23
N GLY A 503 12.78 10.00 -15.34
CA GLY A 503 13.15 9.81 -13.94
C GLY A 503 12.88 11.02 -13.05
N TYR A 504 12.22 12.08 -13.55
CA TYR A 504 11.97 13.30 -12.81
C TYR A 504 11.33 13.05 -11.46
N GLY A 505 11.95 13.59 -10.43
CA GLY A 505 11.40 13.70 -9.10
C GLY A 505 11.68 15.06 -8.50
N SER A 506 10.91 15.46 -7.51
CA SER A 506 11.18 16.70 -6.78
C SER A 506 10.96 16.52 -5.30
N CYS A 507 11.90 17.06 -4.53
CA CYS A 507 11.82 17.14 -3.08
C CYS A 507 11.98 18.60 -2.63
N PRO A 508 10.88 19.32 -2.37
CA PRO A 508 10.96 20.67 -1.79
C PRO A 508 11.41 20.60 -0.33
N LEU A 509 12.72 20.68 -0.09
CA LEU A 509 13.34 20.57 1.24
C LEU A 509 13.12 21.88 2.00
N THR A 510 12.20 21.85 2.95
CA THR A 510 11.84 22.99 3.79
C THR A 510 12.88 23.13 4.90
N VAL A 511 13.76 24.12 4.79
CA VAL A 511 14.90 24.30 5.70
C VAL A 511 14.64 25.28 6.81
N GLU A 512 13.69 26.21 6.62
CA GLU A 512 13.13 27.09 7.64
C GLU A 512 11.74 27.55 7.21
N ARG A 513 10.93 28.08 8.10
CA ARG A 513 9.66 28.68 7.74
C ARG A 513 9.91 29.92 6.88
N GLY A 514 9.50 29.86 5.63
CA GLY A 514 9.73 30.89 4.63
C GLY A 514 10.78 30.56 3.59
N LYS A 515 11.52 29.45 3.71
CA LYS A 515 12.52 29.05 2.70
C LYS A 515 12.55 27.56 2.40
N VAL A 516 12.72 27.24 1.14
CA VAL A 516 12.78 25.88 0.58
C VAL A 516 13.95 25.79 -0.39
N VAL A 517 14.75 24.74 -0.24
CA VAL A 517 15.65 24.24 -1.28
C VAL A 517 14.80 23.33 -2.18
N LEU A 518 14.60 23.73 -3.44
CA LEU A 518 13.76 22.99 -4.39
C LEU A 518 14.61 22.00 -5.18
N ALA A 519 14.80 20.80 -4.64
CA ALA A 519 15.53 19.77 -5.32
C ALA A 519 14.65 19.16 -6.44
N GLU A 520 15.10 19.26 -7.69
CA GLU A 520 14.48 18.69 -8.88
C GLU A 520 15.55 17.94 -9.68
N PHE A 521 15.33 16.64 -9.86
CA PHE A 521 16.33 15.75 -10.46
C PHE A 521 15.68 14.54 -11.11
N GLY A 522 16.40 13.90 -12.03
CA GLY A 522 16.02 12.68 -12.72
C GLY A 522 16.96 11.52 -12.40
N TYR A 523 16.96 10.53 -13.27
CA TYR A 523 17.82 9.35 -13.14
C TYR A 523 19.29 9.73 -12.98
N GLY A 524 20.01 9.00 -12.10
CA GLY A 524 21.40 9.26 -11.80
C GLY A 524 21.69 10.59 -11.10
N GLY A 525 20.66 11.25 -10.55
CA GLY A 525 20.82 12.56 -9.88
C GLY A 525 20.94 13.74 -10.85
N LYS A 526 20.71 13.56 -12.15
CA LYS A 526 20.75 14.63 -13.14
C LYS A 526 19.78 15.76 -12.75
N LEU A 527 20.27 17.00 -12.71
CA LEU A 527 19.42 18.14 -12.38
C LEU A 527 18.40 18.40 -13.51
N LEU A 528 17.13 18.48 -13.15
CA LEU A 528 16.00 18.71 -14.07
C LEU A 528 15.11 19.86 -13.56
N PRO A 529 15.60 21.12 -13.48
CA PRO A 529 14.82 22.21 -12.95
C PRO A 529 13.63 22.55 -13.86
N SER A 530 12.44 22.66 -13.28
CA SER A 530 11.20 23.04 -14.00
C SER A 530 11.18 24.50 -14.43
N LEU A 531 11.96 25.36 -13.78
CA LEU A 531 12.08 26.78 -14.10
C LEU A 531 13.54 27.14 -14.43
N PRO A 532 13.77 28.15 -15.28
CA PRO A 532 15.12 28.64 -15.55
C PRO A 532 15.82 29.10 -14.25
N ARG A 533 17.11 28.82 -14.11
CA ARG A 533 17.88 29.13 -12.89
C ARG A 533 17.88 30.62 -12.49
N TRP A 534 17.74 31.53 -13.46
CA TRP A 534 17.64 32.96 -13.19
C TRP A 534 16.29 33.34 -12.55
N VAL A 535 15.24 32.50 -12.69
CA VAL A 535 13.94 32.66 -11.98
C VAL A 535 14.02 32.00 -10.61
N LEU A 536 14.50 30.74 -10.59
CA LEU A 536 14.58 29.94 -9.36
C LEU A 536 15.78 28.97 -9.44
N ASP A 537 16.86 29.30 -8.72
CA ASP A 537 17.91 28.32 -8.48
C ASP A 537 17.55 27.45 -7.28
N GLY A 538 17.02 26.26 -7.57
CA GLY A 538 16.55 25.32 -6.55
C GLY A 538 17.65 24.80 -5.60
N ARG A 539 18.95 24.99 -5.93
CA ARG A 539 20.08 24.65 -5.05
C ARG A 539 20.21 25.60 -3.85
N ASN A 540 19.57 26.76 -3.93
CA ASN A 540 19.58 27.75 -2.86
C ASN A 540 18.21 27.82 -2.16
N PRO A 541 18.16 28.07 -0.85
CA PRO A 541 16.92 28.24 -0.13
C PRO A 541 16.24 29.57 -0.51
N THR A 542 15.02 29.50 -1.06
CA THR A 542 14.32 30.68 -1.57
C THR A 542 12.90 30.81 -0.99
N ALA A 543 12.45 32.08 -0.86
CA ALA A 543 11.09 32.40 -0.46
C ALA A 543 10.07 32.07 -1.56
N LEU A 544 10.47 32.15 -2.84
CA LEU A 544 9.62 31.79 -3.97
C LEU A 544 9.26 30.29 -3.92
N ALA A 545 10.24 29.42 -3.68
CA ALA A 545 10.00 27.99 -3.52
C ALA A 545 9.14 27.68 -2.28
N TRP A 546 9.28 28.43 -1.20
CA TRP A 546 8.37 28.35 -0.05
C TRP A 546 6.95 28.74 -0.43
N PHE A 547 6.76 29.87 -1.12
CA PHE A 547 5.44 30.31 -1.58
C PHE A 547 4.77 29.24 -2.44
N MET A 548 5.52 28.68 -3.40
CA MET A 548 5.02 27.58 -4.23
C MET A 548 4.59 26.40 -3.36
N LYS A 549 5.43 25.94 -2.41
CA LYS A 549 5.13 24.81 -1.55
C LYS A 549 3.92 25.07 -0.64
N ALA A 550 3.84 26.22 -0.01
CA ALA A 550 2.83 26.51 0.99
C ALA A 550 1.47 26.91 0.40
N HIS A 551 1.45 27.45 -0.83
CA HIS A 551 0.23 28.02 -1.40
C HIS A 551 -0.20 27.40 -2.74
N MET A 552 0.77 26.96 -3.57
CA MET A 552 0.46 26.47 -4.92
C MET A 552 0.38 24.94 -5.02
N MET A 553 1.17 24.19 -4.24
CA MET A 553 1.25 22.73 -4.41
C MET A 553 -0.07 22.00 -4.14
N ILE A 554 -0.89 22.46 -3.17
CA ILE A 554 -2.19 21.86 -2.88
C ILE A 554 -3.16 22.07 -4.05
N PRO A 555 -3.39 23.31 -4.57
CA PRO A 555 -4.17 23.51 -5.79
C PRO A 555 -3.60 22.75 -7.00
N ILE A 556 -2.29 22.76 -7.22
CA ILE A 556 -1.67 21.99 -8.32
C ILE A 556 -2.00 20.50 -8.20
N TYR A 557 -1.99 19.96 -6.99
CA TYR A 557 -2.32 18.57 -6.74
C TYR A 557 -3.79 18.25 -7.00
N PHE A 558 -4.71 18.92 -6.30
CA PHE A 558 -6.13 18.59 -6.36
C PHE A 558 -6.84 19.11 -7.63
N ASP A 559 -6.48 20.29 -8.13
CA ASP A 559 -7.22 20.98 -9.20
C ASP A 559 -6.57 20.84 -10.57
N LEU A 560 -5.28 20.44 -10.63
CA LEU A 560 -4.60 20.17 -11.90
C LEU A 560 -4.26 18.68 -12.04
N MET A 561 -3.40 18.14 -11.19
CA MET A 561 -2.88 16.76 -11.33
C MET A 561 -4.00 15.72 -11.24
N LEU A 562 -4.84 15.73 -10.19
CA LEU A 562 -5.94 14.79 -10.03
C LEU A 562 -7.11 15.03 -11.01
N LYS A 563 -7.07 16.10 -11.80
CA LYS A 563 -8.02 16.39 -12.88
C LYS A 563 -7.42 16.18 -14.28
N GLY A 564 -6.25 15.51 -14.35
CA GLY A 564 -5.57 15.21 -15.61
C GLY A 564 -5.09 16.45 -16.38
N ARG A 565 -4.94 17.61 -15.71
CA ARG A 565 -4.40 18.82 -16.31
C ARG A 565 -2.87 18.78 -16.21
N GLU A 566 -2.21 18.46 -17.31
CA GLU A 566 -0.79 18.09 -17.39
C GLU A 566 0.12 19.32 -17.55
N TRP A 567 -0.08 20.34 -16.73
CA TRP A 567 0.75 21.54 -16.77
C TRP A 567 2.22 21.20 -16.47
N LEU A 568 3.13 21.49 -17.41
CA LEU A 568 4.56 21.13 -17.35
C LEU A 568 4.81 19.62 -17.10
N ALA A 569 3.91 18.76 -17.56
CA ALA A 569 3.98 17.31 -17.34
C ALA A 569 3.68 16.48 -18.60
N SER A 570 3.52 17.10 -19.75
CA SER A 570 3.32 16.37 -21.02
C SER A 570 4.46 15.39 -21.25
N PRO A 571 4.17 14.13 -21.65
CA PRO A 571 5.21 13.13 -21.89
C PRO A 571 6.00 13.44 -23.16
N SER A 572 7.25 13.03 -23.18
CA SER A 572 8.03 12.91 -24.42
C SER A 572 7.68 11.60 -25.12
N LEU A 573 7.65 11.60 -26.45
CA LEU A 573 7.37 10.41 -27.25
C LEU A 573 8.64 9.95 -27.99
N LEU A 574 8.86 8.65 -28.04
CA LEU A 574 9.86 8.06 -28.96
C LEU A 574 9.44 8.32 -30.42
N PRO A 575 10.38 8.54 -31.33
CA PRO A 575 10.08 8.63 -32.76
C PRO A 575 9.30 7.41 -33.23
N HIS A 576 8.38 7.60 -34.15
CA HIS A 576 7.67 6.50 -34.80
C HIS A 576 8.66 5.68 -35.59
N ASP A 577 8.87 4.41 -35.25
CA ASP A 577 9.52 3.48 -36.17
C ASP A 577 8.53 3.20 -37.31
N PRO A 578 8.83 3.56 -38.56
CA PRO A 578 7.92 3.25 -39.65
C PRO A 578 7.76 1.73 -39.72
N THR A 579 6.55 1.24 -39.55
CA THR A 579 6.25 -0.18 -39.75
C THR A 579 6.68 -0.62 -41.15
N PRO A 580 7.18 -1.87 -41.34
CA PRO A 580 7.66 -2.36 -42.65
C PRO A 580 6.60 -2.40 -43.76
N HIS A 581 5.37 -1.95 -43.52
CA HIS A 581 4.27 -2.00 -44.49
C HIS A 581 4.09 -0.74 -45.34
N ASP A 582 4.80 0.37 -45.10
CA ASP A 582 4.64 1.60 -45.89
C ASP A 582 5.64 1.72 -47.09
N SER A 583 6.42 0.69 -47.36
CA SER A 583 7.20 0.62 -48.58
C SER A 583 6.40 -0.04 -49.72
N GLN A 584 5.43 0.69 -50.28
CA GLN A 584 4.95 0.37 -51.63
C GLN A 584 6.10 0.64 -52.61
N PRO A 585 6.47 -0.32 -53.45
CA PRO A 585 7.44 -0.06 -54.49
C PRO A 585 6.83 0.93 -55.50
N ALA A 586 7.51 2.03 -55.74
CA ALA A 586 7.19 2.95 -56.79
C ALA A 586 7.16 2.18 -58.15
N CYS A 587 6.01 2.09 -58.79
CA CYS A 587 5.86 1.66 -60.16
C CYS A 587 6.67 2.61 -61.06
N SER A 588 7.79 2.13 -61.58
CA SER A 588 8.48 2.76 -62.71
C SER A 588 7.68 2.48 -63.98
N SER A 589 7.11 3.53 -64.56
CA SER A 589 6.66 3.58 -65.94
C SER A 589 7.80 3.96 -66.85
#